data_b334f421029782dbbe7c8521cabd21a4
#
_entry.id   b334f421029782dbbe7c8521cabd21a4
#
_cell.length_a   1.000
_cell.length_b   1.000
_cell.length_c   1.000
_cell.angle_alpha   90.00
_cell.angle_beta   90.00
_cell.angle_gamma   90.00
#
_symmetry.space_group_name_H-M   'P 1'
#
loop_
_entity.id
_entity.type
_entity.pdbx_description
1 polymer ?
#
loop_
_entity_poly.entity_id
_entity_poly.type
_entity_poly.pdbx_seq_one_letter_code
_entity_poly.pdbx_strand_id
1 'polypeptide(L)'
;MKKSGSGKCRIRKCRTKKDGTIKGIKLFLCGMFMLLLAGCGSTQKGQPENTAEPDNLKQAGLGAMSLLYDDSVWTYAEAESTDASLVFRDTAESVLGVSCSREFYYQHPLDMLNTAQQIYTTFAGYREIEAPTEVEVQGESWYEWCCSYEEDGVETVVLQRFYGKNYYAYAVSYTAQKDDYEAGRNEALKVMNSAVMSVPDNAEAEEKAKKFLVGEWDLGDAGYLVMEQDGTYTWYMDNSKDEKNMHRGTYGCDVENTAVGFAEGEGIYFVLFPEVLYADGKEGQTGSPKYDYLVSLEQQPDGSYQMLNGATLVLYYMTKQ
;
A
#
# COMPACT_ATOMS: atom_id res chain seq x y z
N MET A 1 -63.08 -22.43 -19.36
CA MET A 1 -62.06 -23.32 -19.96
C MET A 1 -61.23 -22.55 -20.96
N LYS A 2 -59.98 -22.20 -20.63
CA LYS A 2 -58.96 -21.77 -21.59
C LYS A 2 -57.61 -22.32 -21.10
N LYS A 3 -56.97 -23.08 -21.94
CA LYS A 3 -55.70 -23.81 -21.70
C LYS A 3 -54.53 -22.84 -21.72
N SER A 4 -53.68 -22.98 -20.72
CA SER A 4 -52.35 -22.32 -20.64
C SER A 4 -51.35 -23.10 -21.47
N GLY A 5 -50.68 -22.42 -22.41
CA GLY A 5 -49.59 -22.98 -23.20
C GLY A 5 -48.23 -22.80 -22.47
N SER A 6 -47.57 -23.90 -22.21
CA SER A 6 -46.22 -23.91 -21.67
C SER A 6 -45.18 -23.67 -22.76
N GLY A 7 -44.52 -22.50 -22.75
CA GLY A 7 -43.37 -22.20 -23.60
C GLY A 7 -42.12 -22.82 -23.09
N LYS A 8 -41.58 -23.84 -23.75
CA LYS A 8 -40.26 -24.40 -23.49
C LYS A 8 -39.16 -23.47 -23.99
N CYS A 9 -38.43 -22.88 -23.09
CA CYS A 9 -37.22 -22.12 -23.39
C CYS A 9 -36.08 -23.08 -23.82
N ARG A 10 -35.67 -22.97 -25.11
CA ARG A 10 -34.53 -23.72 -25.63
C ARG A 10 -33.25 -22.99 -25.27
N ILE A 11 -32.46 -23.56 -24.33
CA ILE A 11 -31.11 -23.13 -24.05
C ILE A 11 -30.19 -23.51 -25.22
N ARG A 12 -29.73 -22.52 -25.97
CA ARG A 12 -28.68 -22.69 -26.98
C ARG A 12 -27.36 -22.88 -26.23
N LYS A 13 -26.77 -24.09 -26.34
CA LYS A 13 -25.39 -24.34 -25.96
C LYS A 13 -24.45 -23.50 -26.84
N CYS A 14 -23.87 -22.44 -26.26
CA CYS A 14 -22.68 -21.82 -26.85
C CYS A 14 -21.51 -22.79 -26.72
N ARG A 15 -21.00 -23.20 -27.87
CA ARG A 15 -19.73 -23.94 -27.99
C ARG A 15 -18.61 -22.95 -27.79
N THR A 16 -17.98 -22.94 -26.62
CA THR A 16 -16.71 -22.25 -26.41
C THR A 16 -15.60 -22.97 -27.14
N LYS A 17 -14.99 -22.32 -28.10
CA LYS A 17 -13.71 -22.75 -28.69
C LYS A 17 -12.66 -22.68 -27.58
N LYS A 18 -12.13 -23.81 -27.17
CA LYS A 18 -10.83 -23.92 -26.52
C LYS A 18 -9.80 -23.57 -27.59
N ASP A 19 -8.97 -22.57 -27.34
CA ASP A 19 -7.54 -22.54 -27.66
C ASP A 19 -7.01 -21.12 -27.45
N GLY A 20 -6.02 -21.00 -26.61
CA GLY A 20 -5.29 -19.77 -26.32
C GLY A 20 -4.99 -19.64 -24.83
N THR A 21 -4.19 -20.57 -24.31
CA THR A 21 -3.64 -20.48 -22.96
C THR A 21 -2.68 -19.30 -22.91
N ILE A 22 -3.09 -18.19 -22.34
CA ILE A 22 -2.22 -17.08 -22.02
C ILE A 22 -1.39 -17.51 -20.80
N LYS A 23 -0.23 -18.15 -21.08
CA LYS A 23 0.69 -18.64 -20.02
C LYS A 23 1.35 -17.51 -19.25
N GLY A 24 1.41 -16.28 -19.80
CA GLY A 24 2.12 -15.15 -19.16
C GLY A 24 1.39 -14.43 -18.04
N ILE A 25 0.06 -14.55 -17.93
CA ILE A 25 -0.70 -13.79 -16.93
C ILE A 25 -0.56 -14.37 -15.51
N LYS A 26 -0.29 -15.66 -15.39
CA LYS A 26 -0.19 -16.33 -14.08
C LYS A 26 1.09 -15.99 -13.31
N LEU A 27 2.23 -15.86 -14.01
CA LEU A 27 3.51 -15.53 -13.37
C LEU A 27 3.48 -14.15 -12.70
N PHE A 28 2.68 -13.24 -13.24
CA PHE A 28 2.53 -11.88 -12.73
C PHE A 28 1.66 -11.78 -11.46
N LEU A 29 0.63 -12.62 -11.36
CA LEU A 29 -0.28 -12.63 -10.22
C LEU A 29 0.42 -12.95 -8.89
N CYS A 30 1.48 -13.77 -8.90
CA CYS A 30 2.16 -14.20 -7.69
C CYS A 30 3.06 -13.11 -7.07
N GLY A 31 3.77 -12.33 -7.90
CA GLY A 31 4.61 -11.21 -7.40
C GLY A 31 3.80 -9.99 -6.96
N MET A 32 2.60 -9.80 -7.52
CA MET A 32 1.77 -8.61 -7.29
C MET A 32 0.71 -8.79 -6.19
N PHE A 33 0.45 -10.02 -5.73
CA PHE A 33 -0.62 -10.30 -4.75
C PHE A 33 -0.35 -9.69 -3.36
N MET A 34 0.85 -9.14 -3.13
CA MET A 34 1.27 -8.61 -1.85
C MET A 34 0.77 -7.21 -1.51
N LEU A 35 0.30 -6.44 -2.49
CA LEU A 35 -0.08 -5.05 -2.28
C LEU A 35 -1.55 -4.75 -2.62
N LEU A 36 -2.38 -5.78 -2.83
CA LEU A 36 -3.81 -5.60 -3.11
C LEU A 36 -4.67 -5.28 -1.87
N LEU A 37 -4.05 -5.00 -0.74
CA LEU A 37 -4.75 -4.53 0.45
C LEU A 37 -4.50 -3.03 0.59
N ALA A 38 -5.22 -2.24 -0.14
CA ALA A 38 -5.64 -0.91 0.24
C ALA A 38 -5.60 0.17 -0.85
N GLY A 39 -6.63 0.93 -0.88
CA GLY A 39 -6.68 2.37 -1.08
C GLY A 39 -6.42 2.91 -2.49
N CYS A 40 -7.50 3.31 -3.15
CA CYS A 40 -7.46 4.27 -4.26
C CYS A 40 -6.80 5.58 -3.82
N GLY A 41 -5.56 5.80 -4.25
CA GLY A 41 -4.91 7.09 -4.20
C GLY A 41 -4.61 7.55 -5.63
N SER A 42 -5.15 8.69 -6.04
CA SER A 42 -4.88 9.29 -7.35
C SER A 42 -3.45 9.84 -7.36
N THR A 43 -2.55 9.22 -8.11
CA THR A 43 -1.20 9.74 -8.36
C THR A 43 -1.16 10.52 -9.69
N GLN A 44 -0.63 11.72 -9.65
CA GLN A 44 -0.37 12.52 -10.86
C GLN A 44 0.72 11.87 -11.70
N LYS A 45 0.45 11.71 -12.99
CA LYS A 45 1.46 11.34 -13.99
C LYS A 45 2.45 12.48 -14.17
N GLY A 46 3.67 12.33 -13.63
CA GLY A 46 4.81 13.18 -13.99
C GLY A 46 5.43 12.72 -15.30
N GLN A 47 5.46 13.57 -16.30
CA GLN A 47 6.20 13.34 -17.55
C GLN A 47 7.67 13.68 -17.30
N PRO A 48 8.66 12.82 -17.63
CA PRO A 48 10.07 13.09 -17.36
C PRO A 48 10.67 14.11 -18.33
N GLU A 49 11.46 15.02 -17.78
CA GLU A 49 12.33 15.93 -18.54
C GLU A 49 13.60 15.19 -19.02
N ASN A 50 13.95 15.44 -20.26
CA ASN A 50 14.97 14.78 -21.06
C ASN A 50 16.37 15.31 -20.69
N THR A 51 17.19 14.56 -19.97
CA THR A 51 18.64 14.73 -19.88
C THR A 51 19.34 13.66 -20.68
N ALA A 52 20.24 14.03 -21.57
CA ALA A 52 20.92 13.14 -22.51
C ALA A 52 21.84 12.14 -21.78
N GLU A 53 21.32 10.93 -21.59
CA GLU A 53 22.03 9.73 -21.18
C GLU A 53 22.23 8.77 -22.40
N PRO A 54 23.05 7.68 -22.28
CA PRO A 54 23.28 6.77 -23.40
C PRO A 54 21.98 6.37 -24.09
N ASP A 55 21.98 6.31 -25.40
CA ASP A 55 20.81 6.27 -26.32
C ASP A 55 19.71 5.22 -25.97
N ASN A 56 19.99 4.25 -25.07
CA ASN A 56 19.08 3.16 -24.73
C ASN A 56 18.52 3.24 -23.28
N LEU A 57 18.98 4.19 -22.45
CA LEU A 57 18.44 4.32 -21.08
C LEU A 57 17.16 5.14 -21.09
N LYS A 58 16.11 4.57 -20.52
CA LYS A 58 14.81 5.20 -20.30
C LYS A 58 14.56 5.36 -18.81
N GLN A 59 13.82 6.39 -18.46
CA GLN A 59 13.35 6.59 -17.10
C GLN A 59 11.89 6.15 -16.95
N ALA A 60 11.58 5.47 -15.86
CA ALA A 60 10.21 5.19 -15.44
C ALA A 60 10.02 5.68 -14.01
N GLY A 61 8.80 6.09 -13.67
CA GLY A 61 8.46 6.58 -12.33
C GLY A 61 7.18 5.97 -11.80
N LEU A 62 7.15 5.74 -10.49
CA LEU A 62 5.97 5.27 -9.77
C LEU A 62 5.91 5.95 -8.40
N GLY A 63 4.91 6.79 -8.17
CA GLY A 63 4.81 7.57 -6.94
C GLY A 63 6.04 8.46 -6.74
N ALA A 64 6.73 8.28 -5.60
CA ALA A 64 7.94 9.03 -5.26
C ALA A 64 9.24 8.34 -5.72
N MET A 65 9.16 7.27 -6.50
CA MET A 65 10.33 6.54 -7.01
C MET A 65 10.50 6.77 -8.50
N SER A 66 11.74 6.93 -8.93
CA SER A 66 12.14 6.83 -10.33
C SER A 66 13.26 5.79 -10.50
N LEU A 67 13.30 5.14 -11.66
CA LEU A 67 14.33 4.17 -12.00
C LEU A 67 14.71 4.29 -13.46
N LEU A 68 15.92 3.79 -13.81
CA LEU A 68 16.44 3.74 -15.18
C LEU A 68 16.44 2.29 -15.67
N TYR A 69 16.02 2.08 -16.90
CA TYR A 69 16.09 0.77 -17.55
C TYR A 69 16.61 0.90 -18.99
N ASP A 70 17.30 -0.13 -19.46
CA ASP A 70 17.77 -0.23 -20.83
C ASP A 70 16.63 -0.80 -21.70
N ASP A 71 16.11 -0.01 -22.65
CA ASP A 71 15.00 -0.41 -23.52
C ASP A 71 15.38 -1.44 -24.58
N SER A 72 16.68 -1.73 -24.75
CA SER A 72 17.17 -2.86 -25.55
C SER A 72 17.07 -4.20 -24.81
N VAL A 73 16.95 -4.19 -23.47
CA VAL A 73 16.82 -5.36 -22.61
C VAL A 73 15.40 -5.51 -22.10
N TRP A 74 14.83 -4.43 -21.59
CA TRP A 74 13.55 -4.40 -20.89
C TRP A 74 12.48 -3.68 -21.72
N THR A 75 11.41 -4.38 -22.02
CA THR A 75 10.22 -3.78 -22.64
C THR A 75 9.22 -3.40 -21.56
N TYR A 76 8.84 -2.13 -21.48
CA TYR A 76 7.78 -1.67 -20.61
C TYR A 76 6.43 -2.24 -21.03
N ALA A 77 5.79 -3.02 -20.17
CA ALA A 77 4.51 -3.67 -20.43
C ALA A 77 3.34 -2.77 -19.94
N GLU A 78 2.99 -1.76 -20.74
CA GLU A 78 1.96 -0.77 -20.40
C GLU A 78 0.60 -1.40 -20.04
N ALA A 79 0.21 -2.45 -20.79
CA ALA A 79 -1.07 -3.14 -20.57
C ALA A 79 -1.14 -3.94 -19.24
N GLU A 80 0.00 -4.24 -18.64
CA GLU A 80 0.15 -4.96 -17.38
C GLU A 80 0.46 -4.02 -16.21
N SER A 81 0.76 -2.75 -16.50
CA SER A 81 1.08 -1.73 -15.51
C SER A 81 -0.18 -0.99 -15.06
N THR A 82 -0.14 -0.45 -13.83
CA THR A 82 -1.24 0.30 -13.21
C THR A 82 -0.70 1.59 -12.58
N ASP A 83 -1.57 2.39 -11.98
CA ASP A 83 -1.15 3.58 -11.21
C ASP A 83 -0.36 3.20 -9.93
N ALA A 84 -0.42 1.93 -9.52
CA ALA A 84 0.29 1.39 -8.35
C ALA A 84 1.39 0.38 -8.71
N SER A 85 1.65 0.14 -10.00
CA SER A 85 2.66 -0.84 -10.41
C SER A 85 3.23 -0.57 -11.81
N LEU A 86 4.53 -0.87 -11.99
CA LEU A 86 5.18 -0.93 -13.30
C LEU A 86 5.62 -2.36 -13.57
N VAL A 87 5.55 -2.76 -14.83
CA VAL A 87 5.94 -4.08 -15.29
C VAL A 87 6.85 -3.95 -16.51
N PHE A 88 7.95 -4.67 -16.47
CA PHE A 88 8.89 -4.78 -17.57
C PHE A 88 9.14 -6.26 -17.87
N ARG A 89 9.33 -6.60 -19.14
CA ARG A 89 9.66 -7.95 -19.59
C ARG A 89 10.93 -7.94 -20.41
N ASP A 90 11.73 -8.98 -20.25
CA ASP A 90 12.84 -9.26 -21.17
C ASP A 90 12.43 -10.23 -22.28
N THR A 91 13.37 -10.59 -23.13
CA THR A 91 13.13 -11.53 -24.25
C THR A 91 12.94 -12.98 -23.80
N ALA A 92 13.32 -13.32 -22.57
CA ALA A 92 13.11 -14.63 -21.94
C ALA A 92 11.79 -14.70 -21.16
N GLU A 93 10.92 -13.67 -21.29
CA GLU A 93 9.68 -13.53 -20.53
C GLU A 93 9.88 -13.41 -19.01
N SER A 94 11.11 -13.08 -18.56
CA SER A 94 11.34 -12.72 -17.18
C SER A 94 10.64 -11.38 -16.87
N VAL A 95 10.27 -11.19 -15.60
CA VAL A 95 9.50 -10.02 -15.17
C VAL A 95 10.29 -9.21 -14.18
N LEU A 96 10.46 -7.92 -14.45
CA LEU A 96 10.83 -6.94 -13.45
C LEU A 96 9.57 -6.15 -13.08
N GLY A 97 9.12 -6.31 -11.85
CA GLY A 97 7.93 -5.65 -11.31
C GLY A 97 8.30 -4.61 -10.27
N VAL A 98 7.61 -3.49 -10.29
CA VAL A 98 7.68 -2.46 -9.26
C VAL A 98 6.28 -2.23 -8.75
N SER A 99 6.09 -2.24 -7.45
CA SER A 99 4.82 -1.88 -6.84
C SER A 99 5.01 -0.83 -5.77
N CYS A 100 4.01 0.04 -5.65
CA CYS A 100 3.94 1.09 -4.66
C CYS A 100 2.59 1.02 -3.95
N SER A 101 2.61 1.03 -2.63
CA SER A 101 1.44 1.41 -1.86
C SER A 101 1.73 2.68 -1.08
N ARG A 102 0.68 3.48 -0.88
CA ARG A 102 0.70 4.60 0.03
C ARG A 102 -0.27 4.28 1.15
N GLU A 103 0.29 3.97 2.31
CA GLU A 103 -0.48 3.62 3.50
C GLU A 103 -0.57 4.84 4.42
N PHE A 104 -1.51 4.81 5.35
CA PHE A 104 -1.67 5.86 6.36
C PHE A 104 -0.76 5.66 7.58
N TYR A 105 0.22 4.77 7.48
CA TYR A 105 1.19 4.48 8.52
C TYR A 105 2.48 3.98 7.90
N TYR A 106 3.58 4.24 8.58
CA TYR A 106 4.88 3.74 8.15
C TYR A 106 4.90 2.21 8.17
N GLN A 107 5.30 1.63 7.04
CA GLN A 107 5.58 0.20 6.94
C GLN A 107 7.09 -0.04 6.97
N HIS A 108 7.56 -0.73 8.02
CA HIS A 108 8.96 -1.08 8.07
C HIS A 108 9.29 -2.10 6.96
N PRO A 109 10.34 -1.88 6.14
CA PRO A 109 10.64 -2.75 5.00
C PRO A 109 10.86 -4.21 5.39
N LEU A 110 11.46 -4.47 6.57
CA LEU A 110 11.62 -5.83 7.08
C LEU A 110 10.29 -6.52 7.40
N ASP A 111 9.27 -5.80 7.86
CA ASP A 111 7.95 -6.37 8.12
C ASP A 111 7.24 -6.71 6.81
N MET A 112 7.40 -5.86 5.79
CA MET A 112 6.93 -6.15 4.42
C MET A 112 7.58 -7.42 3.89
N LEU A 113 8.90 -7.55 4.03
CA LEU A 113 9.66 -8.74 3.63
C LEU A 113 9.19 -9.98 4.40
N ASN A 114 9.03 -9.91 5.72
CA ASN A 114 8.53 -11.02 6.54
C ASN A 114 7.13 -11.49 6.10
N THR A 115 6.27 -10.53 5.75
CA THR A 115 4.95 -10.83 5.18
C THR A 115 5.07 -11.55 3.84
N ALA A 116 5.99 -11.09 2.98
CA ALA A 116 6.32 -11.74 1.73
C ALA A 116 6.78 -13.18 1.94
N GLN A 117 7.74 -13.41 2.82
CA GLN A 117 8.21 -14.75 3.13
C GLN A 117 7.09 -15.68 3.58
N GLN A 118 6.20 -15.22 4.47
CA GLN A 118 5.05 -16.02 4.91
C GLN A 118 4.16 -16.47 3.75
N ILE A 119 3.93 -15.60 2.77
CA ILE A 119 3.14 -15.93 1.58
C ILE A 119 3.86 -16.95 0.72
N TYR A 120 5.14 -16.72 0.40
CA TYR A 120 5.92 -17.62 -0.45
C TYR A 120 6.11 -19.00 0.17
N THR A 121 6.18 -19.14 1.50
CA THR A 121 6.23 -20.44 2.17
C THR A 121 4.99 -21.31 1.91
N THR A 122 3.89 -20.74 1.44
CA THR A 122 2.68 -21.48 1.07
C THR A 122 2.75 -22.11 -0.33
N PHE A 123 3.71 -21.74 -1.16
CA PHE A 123 3.85 -22.25 -2.52
C PHE A 123 4.59 -23.58 -2.55
N ALA A 124 4.23 -24.41 -3.51
CA ALA A 124 4.91 -25.68 -3.72
C ALA A 124 6.40 -25.46 -4.04
N GLY A 125 7.26 -26.35 -3.54
CA GLY A 125 8.70 -26.29 -3.82
C GLY A 125 9.43 -25.07 -3.26
N TYR A 126 8.82 -24.30 -2.34
CA TYR A 126 9.45 -23.14 -1.75
C TYR A 126 10.82 -23.44 -1.16
N ARG A 127 11.80 -22.60 -1.47
CA ARG A 127 13.13 -22.61 -0.87
C ARG A 127 13.67 -21.18 -0.77
N GLU A 128 14.20 -20.83 0.40
CA GLU A 128 15.01 -19.60 0.54
C GLU A 128 16.37 -19.82 -0.14
N ILE A 129 16.78 -18.89 -1.00
CA ILE A 129 18.06 -18.91 -1.71
C ILE A 129 19.05 -17.97 -1.01
N GLU A 130 18.63 -16.73 -0.77
CA GLU A 130 19.40 -15.73 -0.04
C GLU A 130 18.53 -15.21 1.12
N ALA A 131 19.08 -15.23 2.33
CA ALA A 131 18.39 -14.72 3.52
C ALA A 131 18.20 -13.21 3.45
N PRO A 132 17.22 -12.66 4.18
CA PRO A 132 17.02 -11.22 4.27
C PRO A 132 18.29 -10.46 4.62
N THR A 133 18.64 -9.47 3.80
CA THR A 133 19.84 -8.65 3.95
C THR A 133 19.49 -7.19 3.70
N GLU A 134 20.04 -6.31 4.53
CA GLU A 134 19.96 -4.88 4.29
C GLU A 134 20.95 -4.48 3.20
N VAL A 135 20.50 -3.71 2.22
CA VAL A 135 21.30 -3.21 1.10
C VAL A 135 21.09 -1.70 0.95
N GLU A 136 22.14 -0.99 0.56
CA GLU A 136 22.08 0.44 0.28
C GLU A 136 21.86 0.65 -1.23
N VAL A 137 20.86 1.48 -1.58
CA VAL A 137 20.58 1.89 -2.96
C VAL A 137 20.44 3.40 -2.99
N GLN A 138 21.35 4.11 -3.68
CA GLN A 138 21.36 5.57 -3.82
C GLN A 138 21.28 6.32 -2.48
N GLY A 139 21.93 5.77 -1.42
CA GLY A 139 21.95 6.35 -0.09
C GLY A 139 20.72 6.04 0.78
N GLU A 140 19.79 5.25 0.29
CA GLU A 140 18.61 4.78 1.04
C GLU A 140 18.78 3.31 1.42
N SER A 141 18.29 2.91 2.60
CA SER A 141 18.31 1.52 3.08
C SER A 141 17.13 0.73 2.55
N TRP A 142 17.41 -0.44 1.98
CA TRP A 142 16.46 -1.40 1.47
C TRP A 142 16.69 -2.76 2.11
N TYR A 143 15.69 -3.63 2.11
CA TYR A 143 15.84 -5.04 2.46
C TYR A 143 15.68 -5.91 1.22
N GLU A 144 16.67 -6.77 0.97
CA GLU A 144 16.71 -7.70 -0.15
C GLU A 144 16.56 -9.13 0.33
N TRP A 145 15.89 -9.96 -0.48
CA TRP A 145 15.67 -11.36 -0.22
C TRP A 145 15.43 -12.11 -1.52
N CYS A 146 15.90 -13.38 -1.59
CA CYS A 146 15.74 -14.23 -2.75
C CYS A 146 15.18 -15.60 -2.37
N CYS A 147 14.21 -16.10 -3.14
CA CYS A 147 13.65 -17.44 -2.96
C CYS A 147 13.33 -18.09 -4.29
N SER A 148 13.04 -19.41 -4.26
CA SER A 148 12.41 -20.11 -5.36
C SER A 148 11.15 -20.84 -4.91
N TYR A 149 10.28 -21.12 -5.88
CA TYR A 149 9.07 -21.94 -5.71
C TYR A 149 8.72 -22.62 -7.03
N GLU A 150 7.79 -23.57 -7.00
CA GLU A 150 7.30 -24.24 -8.19
C GLU A 150 5.94 -23.68 -8.62
N GLU A 151 5.81 -23.31 -9.89
CA GLU A 151 4.57 -22.92 -10.52
C GLU A 151 4.34 -23.79 -11.77
N ASP A 152 3.23 -24.53 -11.81
CA ASP A 152 2.88 -25.46 -12.89
C ASP A 152 4.03 -26.47 -13.23
N GLY A 153 4.83 -26.85 -12.20
CA GLY A 153 5.96 -27.78 -12.33
C GLY A 153 7.25 -27.15 -12.86
N VAL A 154 7.32 -25.83 -12.94
CA VAL A 154 8.51 -25.06 -13.33
C VAL A 154 9.06 -24.35 -12.09
N GLU A 155 10.35 -24.54 -11.81
CA GLU A 155 11.02 -23.81 -10.75
C GLU A 155 11.22 -22.34 -11.16
N THR A 156 10.67 -21.43 -10.36
CA THR A 156 10.72 -19.98 -10.55
C THR A 156 11.56 -19.36 -9.42
N VAL A 157 12.44 -18.45 -9.75
CA VAL A 157 13.28 -17.71 -8.78
C VAL A 157 12.82 -16.26 -8.72
N VAL A 158 12.75 -15.72 -7.51
CA VAL A 158 12.34 -14.33 -7.26
C VAL A 158 13.37 -13.65 -6.37
N LEU A 159 13.91 -12.54 -6.85
CA LEU A 159 14.69 -11.58 -6.07
C LEU A 159 13.79 -10.39 -5.77
N GLN A 160 13.67 -10.02 -4.51
CA GLN A 160 12.83 -8.89 -4.09
C GLN A 160 13.60 -7.91 -3.22
N ARG A 161 13.27 -6.62 -3.40
CA ARG A 161 13.70 -5.54 -2.52
C ARG A 161 12.50 -4.78 -1.98
N PHE A 162 12.58 -4.40 -0.72
CA PHE A 162 11.53 -3.67 -0.01
C PHE A 162 12.10 -2.36 0.53
N TYR A 163 11.31 -1.30 0.37
CA TYR A 163 11.63 0.03 0.86
C TYR A 163 10.39 0.65 1.53
N GLY A 164 10.60 1.32 2.64
CA GLY A 164 9.55 2.09 3.31
C GLY A 164 10.10 3.39 3.86
N LYS A 165 9.40 4.49 3.60
CA LYS A 165 9.70 5.81 4.17
C LYS A 165 8.41 6.62 4.22
N ASN A 166 8.17 7.23 5.38
CA ASN A 166 6.90 7.88 5.65
C ASN A 166 5.73 6.91 5.37
N TYR A 167 4.81 7.26 4.48
CA TYR A 167 3.65 6.42 4.12
C TYR A 167 3.84 5.67 2.80
N TYR A 168 5.03 5.74 2.20
CA TYR A 168 5.34 5.03 0.96
C TYR A 168 5.98 3.69 1.24
N ALA A 169 5.45 2.65 0.64
CA ALA A 169 5.97 1.30 0.69
C ALA A 169 6.17 0.78 -0.74
N TYR A 170 7.38 0.34 -1.05
CA TYR A 170 7.74 -0.17 -2.36
C TYR A 170 8.24 -1.60 -2.27
N ALA A 171 7.86 -2.40 -3.25
CA ALA A 171 8.52 -3.65 -3.54
C ALA A 171 8.98 -3.66 -5.01
N VAL A 172 10.24 -3.99 -5.24
CA VAL A 172 10.82 -4.21 -6.57
C VAL A 172 11.20 -5.67 -6.66
N SER A 173 10.69 -6.37 -7.68
CA SER A 173 10.90 -7.82 -7.85
C SER A 173 11.43 -8.15 -9.23
N TYR A 174 12.41 -9.04 -9.29
CA TYR A 174 12.81 -9.72 -10.51
C TYR A 174 12.41 -11.18 -10.40
N THR A 175 11.64 -11.67 -11.35
CA THR A 175 11.09 -13.02 -11.41
C THR A 175 11.44 -13.68 -12.72
N ALA A 176 12.08 -14.85 -12.67
CA ALA A 176 12.47 -15.60 -13.86
C ALA A 176 12.35 -17.11 -13.61
N GLN A 177 12.23 -17.91 -14.66
CA GLN A 177 12.47 -19.33 -14.57
C GLN A 177 13.92 -19.55 -14.14
N LYS A 178 14.16 -20.62 -13.40
CA LYS A 178 15.48 -20.89 -12.82
C LYS A 178 16.61 -20.90 -13.84
N ASP A 179 16.35 -21.48 -15.02
CA ASP A 179 17.35 -21.59 -16.07
C ASP A 179 17.74 -20.25 -16.68
N ASP A 180 16.84 -19.25 -16.65
CA ASP A 180 17.03 -17.90 -17.19
C ASP A 180 17.46 -16.90 -16.12
N TYR A 181 17.29 -17.22 -14.82
CA TYR A 181 17.48 -16.29 -13.70
C TYR A 181 18.88 -15.68 -13.68
N GLU A 182 19.92 -16.50 -13.75
CA GLU A 182 21.31 -16.03 -13.67
C GLU A 182 21.70 -15.14 -14.85
N ALA A 183 21.13 -15.40 -16.04
CA ALA A 183 21.40 -14.61 -17.24
C ALA A 183 20.81 -13.19 -17.13
N GLY A 184 19.60 -13.04 -16.57
CA GLY A 184 18.90 -11.75 -16.43
C GLY A 184 19.19 -11.01 -15.13
N ARG A 185 19.69 -11.68 -14.08
CA ARG A 185 19.87 -11.12 -12.74
C ARG A 185 20.68 -9.82 -12.74
N ASN A 186 21.80 -9.79 -13.47
CA ASN A 186 22.66 -8.61 -13.48
C ASN A 186 21.98 -7.39 -14.11
N GLU A 187 21.17 -7.59 -15.16
CA GLU A 187 20.44 -6.51 -15.82
C GLU A 187 19.29 -6.03 -14.92
N ALA A 188 18.60 -6.95 -14.22
CA ALA A 188 17.60 -6.60 -13.22
C ALA A 188 18.20 -5.80 -12.06
N LEU A 189 19.36 -6.20 -11.55
CA LEU A 189 20.06 -5.48 -10.49
C LEU A 189 20.49 -4.07 -10.90
N LYS A 190 20.87 -3.84 -12.18
CA LYS A 190 21.14 -2.48 -12.68
C LYS A 190 19.93 -1.58 -12.54
N VAL A 191 18.75 -2.07 -12.91
CA VAL A 191 17.50 -1.32 -12.76
C VAL A 191 17.16 -1.10 -11.29
N MET A 192 17.24 -2.14 -10.45
CA MET A 192 16.97 -2.04 -9.01
C MET A 192 17.93 -1.07 -8.31
N ASN A 193 19.22 -1.04 -8.72
CA ASN A 193 20.23 -0.14 -8.15
C ASN A 193 20.12 1.31 -8.65
N SER A 194 19.36 1.54 -9.73
CA SER A 194 19.10 2.88 -10.24
C SER A 194 17.94 3.60 -9.54
N ALA A 195 17.23 2.90 -8.64
CA ALA A 195 16.07 3.45 -7.95
C ALA A 195 16.45 4.68 -7.12
N VAL A 196 15.87 5.83 -7.44
CA VAL A 196 16.01 7.09 -6.72
C VAL A 196 14.68 7.41 -6.04
N MET A 197 14.73 7.67 -4.75
CA MET A 197 13.57 8.00 -3.93
C MET A 197 13.48 9.52 -3.74
N SER A 198 12.34 10.10 -4.09
CA SER A 198 12.01 11.52 -3.90
C SER A 198 10.85 11.67 -2.92
N VAL A 199 10.87 10.86 -1.83
CA VAL A 199 9.84 10.94 -0.79
C VAL A 199 9.98 12.27 -0.08
N PRO A 200 8.89 13.08 -0.02
CA PRO A 200 8.93 14.37 0.67
C PRO A 200 9.35 14.24 2.13
N ASP A 201 10.13 15.18 2.61
CA ASP A 201 10.40 15.32 4.04
C ASP A 201 9.26 16.13 4.67
N ASN A 202 8.34 15.42 5.30
CA ASN A 202 7.15 16.01 5.91
C ASN A 202 7.28 16.17 7.44
N ALA A 203 8.47 16.00 8.01
CA ALA A 203 8.67 15.96 9.46
C ALA A 203 8.14 17.24 10.15
N GLU A 204 8.39 18.43 9.59
CA GLU A 204 7.89 19.69 10.15
C GLU A 204 6.36 19.79 10.07
N ALA A 205 5.77 19.38 8.94
CA ALA A 205 4.32 19.40 8.75
C ALA A 205 3.61 18.38 9.65
N GLU A 206 4.19 17.19 9.82
CA GLU A 206 3.68 16.18 10.73
C GLU A 206 3.76 16.62 12.19
N GLU A 207 4.86 17.24 12.59
CA GLU A 207 5.01 17.79 13.95
C GLU A 207 3.97 18.88 14.22
N LYS A 208 3.71 19.76 13.24
CA LYS A 208 2.67 20.77 13.32
C LYS A 208 1.27 20.14 13.44
N ALA A 209 0.99 19.09 12.66
CA ALA A 209 -0.26 18.35 12.71
C ALA A 209 -0.46 17.66 14.07
N LYS A 210 0.56 16.96 14.56
CA LYS A 210 0.54 16.34 15.90
C LYS A 210 0.31 17.37 16.99
N LYS A 211 1.02 18.50 16.95
CA LYS A 211 0.84 19.57 17.92
C LYS A 211 -0.59 20.14 17.96
N PHE A 212 -1.27 20.18 16.81
CA PHE A 212 -2.69 20.55 16.76
C PHE A 212 -3.56 19.50 17.43
N LEU A 213 -3.33 18.21 17.11
CA LEU A 213 -4.14 17.07 17.57
C LEU A 213 -3.94 16.79 19.07
N VAL A 214 -2.73 17.00 19.60
CA VAL A 214 -2.41 16.75 21.03
C VAL A 214 -3.33 17.54 21.94
N GLY A 215 -3.90 16.84 22.91
CA GLY A 215 -4.80 17.37 23.94
C GLY A 215 -6.05 16.54 24.12
N GLU A 216 -6.99 17.12 24.81
CA GLU A 216 -8.26 16.51 25.16
C GLU A 216 -9.38 17.10 24.31
N TRP A 217 -10.23 16.23 23.74
CA TRP A 217 -11.25 16.60 22.78
C TRP A 217 -12.60 16.01 23.20
N ASP A 218 -13.58 16.87 23.39
CA ASP A 218 -14.98 16.49 23.58
C ASP A 218 -15.63 16.27 22.21
N LEU A 219 -16.15 15.08 21.98
CA LEU A 219 -16.83 14.68 20.74
C LEU A 219 -18.36 14.60 20.90
N GLY A 220 -18.90 15.21 21.95
CA GLY A 220 -20.33 15.13 22.28
C GLY A 220 -20.79 13.69 22.55
N ASP A 221 -21.83 13.27 21.85
CA ASP A 221 -22.39 11.91 21.99
C ASP A 221 -21.43 10.79 21.53
N ALA A 222 -20.35 11.13 20.83
CA ALA A 222 -19.34 10.17 20.40
C ALA A 222 -18.23 9.92 21.42
N GLY A 223 -18.28 10.61 22.56
CA GLY A 223 -17.37 10.41 23.68
C GLY A 223 -16.23 11.41 23.76
N TYR A 224 -15.10 10.96 24.27
CA TYR A 224 -13.97 11.80 24.63
C TYR A 224 -12.66 11.23 24.12
N LEU A 225 -11.91 12.01 23.32
CA LEU A 225 -10.65 11.59 22.72
C LEU A 225 -9.49 12.33 23.40
N VAL A 226 -8.51 11.59 23.88
CA VAL A 226 -7.23 12.11 24.40
C VAL A 226 -6.13 11.71 23.44
N MET A 227 -5.35 12.67 22.97
CA MET A 227 -4.20 12.43 22.08
C MET A 227 -2.93 12.96 22.75
N GLU A 228 -1.94 12.10 22.91
CA GLU A 228 -0.70 12.40 23.61
C GLU A 228 0.44 12.74 22.63
N GLN A 229 1.42 13.48 23.13
CA GLN A 229 2.56 13.91 22.32
C GLN A 229 3.46 12.75 21.86
N ASP A 230 3.47 11.66 22.60
CA ASP A 230 4.23 10.46 22.28
C ASP A 230 3.62 9.62 21.14
N GLY A 231 2.49 10.07 20.57
CA GLY A 231 1.78 9.37 19.50
C GLY A 231 0.79 8.33 20.00
N THR A 232 0.49 8.30 21.30
CA THR A 232 -0.58 7.45 21.84
C THR A 232 -1.91 8.18 21.93
N TYR A 233 -3.00 7.42 21.98
CA TYR A 233 -4.34 7.98 22.15
C TYR A 233 -5.20 7.08 23.05
N THR A 234 -6.24 7.70 23.65
CA THR A 234 -7.35 7.00 24.30
C THR A 234 -8.67 7.64 23.86
N TRP A 235 -9.59 6.83 23.36
CA TRP A 235 -10.95 7.25 23.03
C TRP A 235 -11.93 6.57 23.96
N TYR A 236 -12.51 7.34 24.86
CA TYR A 236 -13.61 6.91 25.73
C TYR A 236 -14.93 7.03 24.98
N MET A 237 -15.78 6.00 25.06
CA MET A 237 -17.05 5.95 24.34
C MET A 237 -18.10 6.91 24.89
N ASP A 238 -17.84 7.56 26.02
CA ASP A 238 -18.66 8.61 26.60
C ASP A 238 -17.81 9.66 27.32
N ASN A 239 -18.43 10.78 27.69
CA ASN A 239 -17.76 11.90 28.33
C ASN A 239 -17.46 11.66 29.83
N SER A 240 -17.88 10.53 30.40
CA SER A 240 -17.54 10.16 31.79
C SER A 240 -16.10 9.66 31.92
N LYS A 241 -15.42 9.39 30.77
CA LYS A 241 -14.09 8.80 30.71
C LYS A 241 -14.03 7.43 31.41
N ASP A 242 -15.08 6.60 31.27
CA ASP A 242 -15.11 5.26 31.85
C ASP A 242 -14.19 4.32 31.09
N GLU A 243 -13.13 3.86 31.76
CA GLU A 243 -12.15 2.91 31.21
C GLU A 243 -12.76 1.55 30.84
N LYS A 244 -14.00 1.27 31.26
CA LYS A 244 -14.70 0.05 30.86
C LYS A 244 -15.23 0.10 29.43
N ASN A 245 -15.31 1.29 28.85
CA ASN A 245 -15.82 1.51 27.50
C ASN A 245 -14.90 2.47 26.76
N MET A 246 -13.79 1.93 26.24
CA MET A 246 -12.80 2.74 25.52
C MET A 246 -11.98 1.90 24.55
N HIS A 247 -11.30 2.56 23.65
CA HIS A 247 -10.14 1.99 22.96
C HIS A 247 -8.93 2.91 23.05
N ARG A 248 -7.75 2.30 23.03
CA ARG A 248 -6.48 3.03 23.05
C ARG A 248 -5.46 2.35 22.16
N GLY A 249 -4.45 3.09 21.76
CA GLY A 249 -3.37 2.63 20.91
C GLY A 249 -2.50 3.78 20.46
N THR A 250 -2.00 3.70 19.23
CA THR A 250 -1.16 4.73 18.64
C THR A 250 -1.89 5.48 17.51
N TYR A 251 -1.40 6.65 17.13
CA TYR A 251 -1.90 7.40 15.99
C TYR A 251 -0.77 7.92 15.10
N GLY A 252 -1.08 8.10 13.82
CA GLY A 252 -0.20 8.73 12.83
C GLY A 252 -0.93 9.81 12.05
N CYS A 253 -0.19 10.79 11.52
CA CYS A 253 -0.72 11.85 10.66
C CYS A 253 -0.18 11.69 9.24
N ASP A 254 -1.03 11.87 8.23
CA ASP A 254 -0.61 11.94 6.84
C ASP A 254 -0.87 13.34 6.29
N VAL A 255 0.15 14.17 6.30
CA VAL A 255 0.07 15.57 5.89
C VAL A 255 0.04 15.78 4.37
N GLU A 256 0.32 14.75 3.58
CA GLU A 256 0.20 14.79 2.12
C GLU A 256 -1.23 14.48 1.65
N ASN A 257 -2.05 13.85 2.49
CA ASN A 257 -3.40 13.43 2.15
C ASN A 257 -4.45 14.42 2.68
N THR A 258 -4.30 15.68 2.33
CA THR A 258 -5.14 16.76 2.87
C THR A 258 -6.49 16.92 2.15
N ALA A 259 -6.72 16.21 1.04
CA ALA A 259 -7.74 16.59 0.06
C ALA A 259 -9.03 15.77 0.09
N VAL A 260 -9.18 14.77 0.96
CA VAL A 260 -10.35 13.89 0.89
C VAL A 260 -11.43 14.33 1.88
N GLY A 261 -12.51 14.92 1.37
CA GLY A 261 -13.77 15.08 2.09
C GLY A 261 -14.18 16.50 2.47
N PHE A 262 -13.28 17.48 2.44
CA PHE A 262 -13.64 18.89 2.59
C PHE A 262 -13.43 19.63 1.27
N ALA A 263 -14.46 20.25 0.76
CA ALA A 263 -14.46 20.89 -0.55
C ALA A 263 -13.53 22.11 -0.63
N GLU A 264 -13.27 22.78 0.47
CA GLU A 264 -12.42 23.95 0.58
C GLU A 264 -11.83 24.01 2.01
N GLY A 265 -10.54 24.20 2.14
CA GLY A 265 -9.86 24.40 3.43
C GLY A 265 -8.74 23.42 3.73
N GLU A 266 -7.90 23.80 4.70
CA GLU A 266 -6.83 22.93 5.20
C GLU A 266 -7.39 21.90 6.17
N GLY A 267 -6.90 20.65 6.09
CA GLY A 267 -7.27 19.56 6.97
C GLY A 267 -6.06 18.76 7.41
N ILE A 268 -6.24 18.01 8.49
CA ILE A 268 -5.27 17.02 8.96
C ILE A 268 -5.90 15.65 8.79
N TYR A 269 -5.26 14.79 8.01
CA TYR A 269 -5.59 13.39 7.94
C TYR A 269 -4.80 12.62 9.02
N PHE A 270 -5.49 11.85 9.85
CA PHE A 270 -4.85 11.01 10.85
C PHE A 270 -5.52 9.65 10.96
N VAL A 271 -4.78 8.68 11.46
CA VAL A 271 -5.24 7.30 11.64
C VAL A 271 -5.00 6.86 13.07
N LEU A 272 -6.00 6.23 13.65
CA LEU A 272 -5.91 5.56 14.95
C LEU A 272 -5.69 4.07 14.74
N PHE A 273 -4.74 3.50 15.47
CA PHE A 273 -4.39 2.08 15.51
C PHE A 273 -4.72 1.51 16.88
N PRO A 274 -5.94 0.99 17.13
CA PRO A 274 -6.32 0.45 18.42
C PRO A 274 -5.50 -0.81 18.74
N GLU A 275 -4.87 -0.82 19.89
CA GLU A 275 -4.17 -1.97 20.45
C GLU A 275 -5.02 -2.67 21.51
N VAL A 276 -5.83 -1.91 22.21
CA VAL A 276 -6.71 -2.38 23.29
C VAL A 276 -8.10 -1.82 23.09
N LEU A 277 -9.11 -2.65 23.27
CA LEU A 277 -10.53 -2.30 23.25
C LEU A 277 -11.20 -2.86 24.51
N TYR A 278 -11.93 -2.03 25.22
CA TYR A 278 -12.81 -2.46 26.33
C TYR A 278 -14.27 -2.14 26.00
N ALA A 279 -15.14 -3.13 26.20
CA ALA A 279 -16.59 -2.97 26.16
C ALA A 279 -17.18 -3.59 27.44
N ASP A 280 -17.90 -2.82 28.22
CA ASP A 280 -18.46 -3.22 29.52
C ASP A 280 -17.39 -3.83 30.46
N GLY A 281 -16.20 -3.30 30.45
CA GLY A 281 -15.05 -3.75 31.24
C GLY A 281 -14.43 -5.08 30.80
N LYS A 282 -14.83 -5.59 29.63
CA LYS A 282 -14.24 -6.79 29.04
C LYS A 282 -13.31 -6.39 27.91
N GLU A 283 -12.11 -6.93 27.95
CA GLU A 283 -11.15 -6.77 26.85
C GLU A 283 -11.65 -7.51 25.60
N GLY A 284 -11.76 -6.79 24.49
CA GLY A 284 -12.11 -7.30 23.18
C GLY A 284 -10.89 -7.46 22.30
N GLN A 285 -11.04 -8.21 21.20
CA GLN A 285 -10.01 -8.28 20.19
C GLN A 285 -10.12 -7.07 19.27
N THR A 286 -9.02 -6.39 19.05
CA THR A 286 -8.96 -5.24 18.13
C THR A 286 -8.91 -5.67 16.67
N GLY A 287 -8.52 -6.91 16.35
CA GLY A 287 -8.47 -7.46 15.01
C GLY A 287 -7.62 -6.67 14.00
N SER A 288 -6.76 -5.79 14.47
CA SER A 288 -6.01 -4.81 13.67
C SER A 288 -6.90 -3.81 12.90
N PRO A 289 -8.02 -3.30 13.48
CA PRO A 289 -8.74 -2.24 12.81
C PRO A 289 -7.87 -0.99 12.76
N LYS A 290 -8.00 -0.24 11.69
CA LYS A 290 -7.53 1.14 11.63
C LYS A 290 -8.74 2.04 11.42
N TYR A 291 -8.76 3.18 12.10
CA TYR A 291 -9.80 4.18 11.94
C TYR A 291 -9.17 5.46 11.41
N ASP A 292 -9.58 5.87 10.23
CA ASP A 292 -9.07 7.04 9.54
C ASP A 292 -10.03 8.23 9.68
N TYR A 293 -9.46 9.40 9.91
CA TYR A 293 -10.19 10.64 10.15
C TYR A 293 -9.53 11.80 9.40
N LEU A 294 -10.37 12.72 8.96
CA LEU A 294 -9.97 14.01 8.43
C LEU A 294 -10.54 15.11 9.31
N VAL A 295 -9.70 15.94 9.88
CA VAL A 295 -10.10 17.11 10.69
C VAL A 295 -9.91 18.37 9.88
N SER A 296 -10.95 19.20 9.75
CA SER A 296 -10.83 20.55 9.20
C SER A 296 -10.11 21.46 10.20
N LEU A 297 -9.14 22.22 9.73
CA LEU A 297 -8.49 23.26 10.55
C LEU A 297 -9.33 24.54 10.68
N GLU A 298 -10.43 24.65 9.95
CA GLU A 298 -11.38 25.74 10.08
C GLU A 298 -12.28 25.53 11.30
N GLN A 299 -12.10 26.43 12.28
CA GLN A 299 -12.92 26.40 13.48
C GLN A 299 -14.34 26.90 13.19
N GLN A 300 -15.33 26.16 13.65
CA GLN A 300 -16.73 26.54 13.55
C GLN A 300 -17.08 27.72 14.48
N PRO A 301 -18.19 28.45 14.25
CA PRO A 301 -18.58 29.57 15.09
C PRO A 301 -18.80 29.25 16.57
N ASP A 302 -19.08 28.00 16.91
CA ASP A 302 -19.23 27.50 18.27
C ASP A 302 -17.91 27.07 18.93
N GLY A 303 -16.79 27.21 18.20
CA GLY A 303 -15.47 26.86 18.67
C GLY A 303 -15.09 25.38 18.42
N SER A 304 -15.97 24.59 17.82
CA SER A 304 -15.67 23.21 17.46
C SER A 304 -14.91 23.11 16.13
N TYR A 305 -14.36 21.91 15.86
CA TYR A 305 -13.77 21.51 14.59
C TYR A 305 -14.54 20.34 14.02
N GLN A 306 -14.67 20.26 12.71
CA GLN A 306 -15.29 19.13 12.03
C GLN A 306 -14.27 18.01 11.86
N MET A 307 -14.66 16.78 12.20
CA MET A 307 -13.89 15.56 12.00
C MET A 307 -14.74 14.53 11.25
N LEU A 308 -14.29 14.13 10.08
CA LEU A 308 -14.96 13.13 9.23
C LEU A 308 -14.26 11.78 9.37
N ASN A 309 -15.01 10.72 9.65
CA ASN A 309 -14.52 9.36 9.56
C ASN A 309 -14.43 8.95 8.08
N GLY A 310 -13.24 8.56 7.61
CA GLY A 310 -12.99 8.24 6.21
C GLY A 310 -13.69 6.97 5.71
N ALA A 311 -13.89 6.00 6.60
CA ALA A 311 -14.53 4.74 6.24
C ALA A 311 -16.06 4.81 6.26
N THR A 312 -16.65 5.49 7.28
CA THR A 312 -18.10 5.50 7.51
C THR A 312 -18.78 6.78 7.01
N LEU A 313 -17.99 7.81 6.70
CA LEU A 313 -18.44 9.17 6.35
C LEU A 313 -19.30 9.83 7.44
N VAL A 314 -19.15 9.38 8.69
CA VAL A 314 -19.79 10.03 9.83
C VAL A 314 -19.01 11.28 10.20
N LEU A 315 -19.73 12.38 10.35
CA LEU A 315 -19.19 13.67 10.76
C LEU A 315 -19.32 13.83 12.27
N TYR A 316 -18.22 14.14 12.91
CA TYR A 316 -18.14 14.50 14.32
C TYR A 316 -17.81 15.99 14.47
N TYR A 317 -18.14 16.54 15.61
CA TYR A 317 -17.72 17.88 16.03
C TYR A 317 -16.87 17.73 17.28
N MET A 318 -15.62 18.20 17.23
CA MET A 318 -14.67 18.05 18.31
C MET A 318 -14.32 19.43 18.91
N THR A 319 -14.41 19.55 20.22
CA THR A 319 -14.09 20.78 20.94
C THR A 319 -12.90 20.54 21.86
N LYS A 320 -11.85 21.34 21.72
CA LYS A 320 -10.64 21.23 22.56
C LYS A 320 -10.96 21.72 23.97
N GLN A 321 -10.55 20.95 24.97
CA GLN A 321 -10.75 21.22 26.39
C GLN A 321 -9.54 21.95 26.99
#